data_8b9bd9b7b9e08b33f69aa30597e13fca
#
_entry.id   8b9bd9b7b9e08b33f69aa30597e13fca
#
_cell.length_a   1.000
_cell.length_b   1.000
_cell.length_c   1.000
_cell.angle_alpha   90.00
_cell.angle_beta   90.00
_cell.angle_gamma   90.00
#
_symmetry.space_group_name_H-M   'P 1'
#
loop_
_entity.id
_entity.type
_entity.pdbx_description
1 polymer ?
#
loop_
_entity_poly.entity_id
_entity_poly.type
_entity_poly.pdbx_seq_one_letter_code
_entity_poly.pdbx_strand_id
1 'polypeptide(L)'
;MSGATRFGAGAATARLRAGAIVALAIGGFLASWPCWAGGPLGIDHRWSYDNAGIWRRSNQLILVDSLAGADVLCALWEGGGTHLGDTCWRAIDSSLIAAGSAEVLKYAFTRARPIQGNDPNAWFQGGSHYSFPSGEVATVSAVVTPFIFAYQERQPAVWALEALPLYDAIARMKVQAHWQTDVLAGFAIGTAAGAYASWRKSPLVLGVMPHGVFVGIRSVF
;
A
#
# COMPACT_ATOMS: atom_id res chain seq x y z
N MET A 1 -43.05 4.97 20.38
CA MET A 1 -42.87 5.81 19.18
C MET A 1 -41.49 5.52 18.63
N SER A 2 -41.49 4.95 17.46
CA SER A 2 -40.39 4.23 16.81
C SER A 2 -39.45 5.20 16.09
N GLY A 3 -38.17 5.15 16.41
CA GLY A 3 -37.07 5.78 15.70
C GLY A 3 -35.98 4.75 15.45
N ALA A 4 -36.24 3.79 14.56
CA ALA A 4 -35.27 2.76 14.19
C ALA A 4 -34.31 3.30 13.11
N THR A 5 -33.09 3.32 13.48
CA THR A 5 -31.83 3.59 12.81
C THR A 5 -31.71 3.06 11.36
N ARG A 6 -31.64 3.98 10.40
CA ARG A 6 -31.24 3.72 8.99
C ARG A 6 -29.72 3.85 8.75
N PHE A 7 -28.88 3.44 9.69
CA PHE A 7 -27.41 3.60 9.57
C PHE A 7 -26.67 2.41 8.96
N GLY A 8 -27.36 1.28 8.69
CA GLY A 8 -26.69 0.04 8.26
C GLY A 8 -26.48 -0.14 6.75
N ALA A 9 -27.37 0.40 5.92
CA ALA A 9 -27.38 0.09 4.49
C ALA A 9 -26.33 0.87 3.67
N GLY A 10 -26.02 2.11 4.05
CA GLY A 10 -25.05 2.96 3.35
C GLY A 10 -23.61 2.47 3.47
N ALA A 11 -23.23 1.97 4.63
CA ALA A 11 -21.87 1.47 4.88
C ALA A 11 -21.57 0.15 4.13
N ALA A 12 -22.57 -0.71 3.97
CA ALA A 12 -22.43 -1.98 3.24
C ALA A 12 -22.29 -1.74 1.73
N THR A 13 -23.05 -0.80 1.16
CA THR A 13 -22.99 -0.44 -0.26
C THR A 13 -21.71 0.31 -0.64
N ALA A 14 -21.18 1.15 0.26
CA ALA A 14 -19.89 1.82 0.06
C ALA A 14 -18.73 0.80 0.10
N ARG A 15 -18.79 -0.19 0.99
CA ARG A 15 -17.80 -1.27 1.06
C ARG A 15 -17.78 -2.15 -0.20
N LEU A 16 -18.96 -2.47 -0.76
CA LEU A 16 -19.07 -3.22 -2.02
C LEU A 16 -18.57 -2.43 -3.23
N ARG A 17 -18.80 -1.11 -3.28
CA ARG A 17 -18.31 -0.23 -4.35
C ARG A 17 -16.79 -0.06 -4.29
N ALA A 18 -16.21 0.06 -3.10
CA ALA A 18 -14.76 0.13 -2.92
C ALA A 18 -14.06 -1.15 -3.38
N GLY A 19 -14.60 -2.33 -3.01
CA GLY A 19 -14.10 -3.63 -3.47
C GLY A 19 -14.22 -3.81 -4.99
N ALA A 20 -15.29 -3.31 -5.61
CA ALA A 20 -15.51 -3.41 -7.05
C ALA A 20 -14.58 -2.48 -7.86
N ILE A 21 -14.25 -1.30 -7.35
CA ILE A 21 -13.34 -0.35 -8.02
C ILE A 21 -11.89 -0.85 -7.94
N VAL A 22 -11.48 -1.41 -6.80
CA VAL A 22 -10.16 -2.06 -6.66
C VAL A 22 -10.06 -3.26 -7.60
N ALA A 23 -11.12 -4.07 -7.71
CA ALA A 23 -11.15 -5.20 -8.64
C ALA A 23 -11.15 -4.77 -10.12
N LEU A 24 -11.80 -3.64 -10.48
CA LEU A 24 -11.80 -3.09 -11.82
C LEU A 24 -10.46 -2.45 -12.20
N ALA A 25 -9.76 -1.79 -11.27
CA ALA A 25 -8.41 -1.27 -11.49
C ALA A 25 -7.41 -2.40 -11.73
N ILE A 26 -7.54 -3.52 -11.01
CA ILE A 26 -6.74 -4.73 -11.22
C ILE A 26 -7.11 -5.40 -12.54
N GLY A 27 -8.40 -5.50 -12.88
CA GLY A 27 -8.89 -6.12 -14.11
C GLY A 27 -8.54 -5.37 -15.40
N GLY A 28 -8.53 -4.04 -15.36
CA GLY A 28 -8.16 -3.20 -16.52
C GLY A 28 -6.68 -3.28 -16.89
N PHE A 29 -5.82 -3.66 -15.95
CA PHE A 29 -4.38 -3.85 -16.19
C PHE A 29 -4.05 -5.19 -16.89
N LEU A 30 -5.02 -6.12 -16.95
CA LEU A 30 -4.81 -7.47 -17.50
C LEU A 30 -5.16 -7.62 -18.98
N ALA A 31 -5.72 -6.62 -19.62
CA ALA A 31 -6.32 -6.76 -20.96
C ALA A 31 -5.51 -6.13 -22.08
N SER A 32 -4.34 -6.61 -22.39
CA SER A 32 -3.77 -6.58 -23.76
C SER A 32 -2.24 -6.61 -23.83
N TRP A 33 -1.63 -7.81 -23.87
CA TRP A 33 -0.31 -7.95 -24.51
C TRP A 33 -0.09 -9.43 -24.89
N PRO A 34 0.04 -9.78 -26.16
CA PRO A 34 0.48 -11.11 -26.57
C PRO A 34 2.00 -11.08 -26.59
N CYS A 35 2.67 -11.57 -25.58
CA CYS A 35 4.05 -12.02 -25.69
C CYS A 35 4.50 -12.74 -24.40
N TRP A 36 4.89 -13.97 -24.49
CA TRP A 36 5.76 -14.76 -23.61
C TRP A 36 5.73 -14.30 -22.11
N ALA A 37 4.57 -14.06 -21.60
CA ALA A 37 4.36 -13.74 -20.21
C ALA A 37 4.46 -15.04 -19.39
N GLY A 38 5.10 -14.95 -18.22
CA GLY A 38 5.27 -16.06 -17.29
C GLY A 38 4.81 -15.68 -15.88
N GLY A 39 5.31 -16.39 -14.89
CA GLY A 39 4.98 -16.16 -13.51
C GLY A 39 3.63 -16.72 -13.08
N PRO A 40 3.21 -16.49 -11.82
CA PRO A 40 2.04 -17.15 -11.22
C PRO A 40 0.71 -16.88 -11.93
N LEU A 41 0.53 -15.71 -12.53
CA LEU A 41 -0.69 -15.33 -13.27
C LEU A 41 -0.48 -15.29 -14.78
N GLY A 42 0.69 -15.71 -15.29
CA GLY A 42 1.01 -15.64 -16.71
C GLY A 42 1.14 -14.20 -17.26
N ILE A 43 1.33 -13.19 -16.40
CA ILE A 43 1.39 -11.77 -16.79
C ILE A 43 2.79 -11.18 -16.68
N ASP A 44 3.72 -11.89 -16.04
CA ASP A 44 5.05 -11.37 -15.77
C ASP A 44 5.89 -11.39 -17.04
N HIS A 45 6.36 -10.23 -17.42
CA HIS A 45 7.33 -10.03 -18.50
C HIS A 45 8.27 -8.90 -18.15
N ARG A 46 9.45 -8.92 -18.72
CA ARG A 46 10.46 -7.89 -18.50
C ARG A 46 10.14 -6.66 -19.33
N TRP A 47 10.01 -5.52 -18.67
CA TRP A 47 9.85 -4.24 -19.35
C TRP A 47 11.20 -3.70 -19.83
N SER A 48 11.16 -2.81 -20.84
CA SER A 48 12.36 -2.03 -21.21
C SER A 48 12.81 -1.20 -20.03
N TYR A 49 14.11 -1.28 -19.71
CA TYR A 49 14.68 -0.50 -18.61
C TYR A 49 14.61 0.99 -18.89
N ASP A 50 14.08 1.73 -17.93
CA ASP A 50 14.00 3.17 -17.96
C ASP A 50 14.16 3.72 -16.54
N ASN A 51 15.22 4.48 -16.30
CA ASN A 51 15.50 5.17 -15.04
C ASN A 51 15.72 6.67 -15.29
N ALA A 52 14.92 7.27 -16.21
CA ALA A 52 15.01 8.66 -16.59
C ALA A 52 13.70 9.42 -16.30
N GLY A 53 13.76 10.75 -16.30
CA GLY A 53 12.61 11.61 -16.11
C GLY A 53 11.82 11.23 -14.85
N ILE A 54 10.51 11.03 -15.01
CA ILE A 54 9.61 10.70 -13.91
C ILE A 54 9.86 9.29 -13.33
N TRP A 55 10.47 8.37 -14.10
CA TRP A 55 10.75 6.99 -13.65
C TRP A 55 12.04 6.85 -12.86
N ARG A 56 12.80 7.95 -12.70
CA ARG A 56 14.08 7.94 -11.99
C ARG A 56 13.92 7.43 -10.56
N ARG A 57 14.86 6.57 -10.14
CA ARG A 57 14.85 5.98 -8.79
C ARG A 57 14.79 7.03 -7.68
N SER A 58 15.43 8.17 -7.84
CA SER A 58 15.36 9.26 -6.86
C SER A 58 13.94 9.77 -6.62
N ASN A 59 13.09 9.84 -7.66
CA ASN A 59 11.71 10.29 -7.53
C ASN A 59 10.86 9.29 -6.76
N GLN A 60 11.11 7.98 -6.95
CA GLN A 60 10.45 6.92 -6.19
C GLN A 60 10.79 7.02 -4.69
N LEU A 61 12.08 7.22 -4.36
CA LEU A 61 12.52 7.43 -2.99
C LEU A 61 11.90 8.69 -2.38
N ILE A 62 11.91 9.81 -3.11
CA ILE A 62 11.26 11.06 -2.67
C ILE A 62 9.77 10.81 -2.37
N LEU A 63 9.06 10.07 -3.23
CA LEU A 63 7.66 9.74 -2.98
C LEU A 63 7.48 8.98 -1.66
N VAL A 64 8.20 7.87 -1.49
CA VAL A 64 8.06 7.01 -0.31
C VAL A 64 8.44 7.75 0.97
N ASP A 65 9.60 8.43 0.96
CA ASP A 65 10.13 9.16 2.12
C ASP A 65 9.25 10.36 2.48
N SER A 66 8.74 11.09 1.46
CA SER A 66 7.83 12.23 1.68
C SER A 66 6.49 11.79 2.24
N LEU A 67 5.94 10.68 1.75
CA LEU A 67 4.68 10.12 2.29
C LEU A 67 4.87 9.67 3.74
N ALA A 68 5.91 8.90 4.02
CA ALA A 68 6.19 8.45 5.37
C ALA A 68 6.46 9.63 6.33
N GLY A 69 7.25 10.62 5.90
CA GLY A 69 7.53 11.82 6.68
C GLY A 69 6.29 12.67 6.92
N ALA A 70 5.47 12.90 5.89
CA ALA A 70 4.24 13.66 6.02
C ALA A 70 3.23 12.98 6.94
N ASP A 71 3.12 11.65 6.86
CA ASP A 71 2.22 10.86 7.70
C ASP A 71 2.63 10.92 9.18
N VAL A 72 3.92 10.75 9.47
CA VAL A 72 4.46 10.89 10.83
C VAL A 72 4.25 12.32 11.36
N LEU A 73 4.57 13.34 10.57
CA LEU A 73 4.37 14.73 10.97
C LEU A 73 2.89 15.04 11.23
N CYS A 74 1.99 14.53 10.38
CA CYS A 74 0.55 14.66 10.57
C CYS A 74 0.11 14.01 11.89
N ALA A 75 0.53 12.78 12.15
CA ALA A 75 0.17 12.05 13.37
C ALA A 75 0.67 12.76 14.64
N LEU A 76 1.89 13.31 14.59
CA LEU A 76 2.47 14.06 15.71
C LEU A 76 1.80 15.41 15.94
N TRP A 77 1.46 16.13 14.85
CA TRP A 77 0.87 17.45 14.92
C TRP A 77 -0.59 17.41 15.36
N GLU A 78 -1.39 16.54 14.75
CA GLU A 78 -2.83 16.40 15.01
C GLU A 78 -3.12 15.59 16.28
N GLY A 79 -2.22 14.70 16.66
CA GLY A 79 -2.44 13.75 17.76
C GLY A 79 -3.54 12.73 17.42
N GLY A 80 -4.01 11.99 18.41
CA GLY A 80 -5.06 10.98 18.23
C GLY A 80 -6.49 11.49 18.49
N GLY A 81 -6.68 12.79 18.75
CA GLY A 81 -7.96 13.37 19.11
C GLY A 81 -8.79 13.91 17.94
N THR A 82 -8.17 14.17 16.81
CA THR A 82 -8.83 14.64 15.59
C THR A 82 -9.08 13.50 14.61
N HIS A 83 -10.06 13.68 13.71
CA HIS A 83 -10.33 12.69 12.66
C HIS A 83 -9.13 12.51 11.71
N LEU A 84 -8.42 13.59 11.42
CA LEU A 84 -7.21 13.55 10.61
C LEU A 84 -6.07 12.82 11.34
N GLY A 85 -5.82 13.17 12.59
CA GLY A 85 -4.78 12.54 13.39
C GLY A 85 -5.02 11.03 13.59
N ASP A 86 -6.26 10.61 13.88
CA ASP A 86 -6.61 9.18 13.94
C ASP A 86 -6.34 8.48 12.59
N THR A 87 -6.61 9.16 11.47
CA THR A 87 -6.32 8.61 10.13
C THR A 87 -4.82 8.47 9.90
N CYS A 88 -4.01 9.48 10.27
CA CYS A 88 -2.54 9.42 10.16
C CYS A 88 -1.96 8.29 11.03
N TRP A 89 -2.45 8.11 12.27
CA TRP A 89 -2.04 6.97 13.10
C TRP A 89 -2.38 5.61 12.48
N ARG A 90 -3.53 5.49 11.84
CA ARG A 90 -3.91 4.27 11.11
C ARG A 90 -3.02 4.03 9.90
N ALA A 91 -2.60 5.09 9.21
CA ALA A 91 -1.67 5.00 8.10
C ALA A 91 -0.28 4.55 8.55
N ILE A 92 0.20 5.00 9.70
CA ILE A 92 1.43 4.49 10.31
C ILE A 92 1.31 3.01 10.65
N ASP A 93 0.23 2.60 11.35
CA ASP A 93 0.01 1.18 11.69
C ASP A 93 -0.03 0.29 10.45
N SER A 94 -0.77 0.72 9.42
CA SER A 94 -0.88 -0.05 8.17
C SER A 94 0.45 -0.16 7.44
N SER A 95 1.25 0.91 7.43
CA SER A 95 2.58 0.91 6.82
C SER A 95 3.53 -0.06 7.49
N LEU A 96 3.52 -0.10 8.82
CA LEU A 96 4.34 -1.04 9.59
C LEU A 96 3.92 -2.50 9.35
N ILE A 97 2.62 -2.76 9.29
CA ILE A 97 2.07 -4.09 8.98
C ILE A 97 2.46 -4.50 7.55
N ALA A 98 2.27 -3.61 6.58
CA ALA A 98 2.58 -3.89 5.18
C ALA A 98 4.07 -4.11 4.95
N ALA A 99 4.92 -3.23 5.48
CA ALA A 99 6.37 -3.34 5.38
C ALA A 99 6.88 -4.64 6.04
N GLY A 100 6.45 -4.94 7.28
CA GLY A 100 6.81 -6.17 7.97
C GLY A 100 6.37 -7.42 7.22
N SER A 101 5.13 -7.43 6.71
CA SER A 101 4.62 -8.54 5.89
C SER A 101 5.42 -8.72 4.60
N ALA A 102 5.74 -7.62 3.91
CA ALA A 102 6.54 -7.67 2.69
C ALA A 102 7.94 -8.21 2.96
N GLU A 103 8.60 -7.78 4.04
CA GLU A 103 9.93 -8.28 4.39
C GLU A 103 9.90 -9.78 4.71
N VAL A 104 8.96 -10.27 5.52
CA VAL A 104 8.81 -11.72 5.79
C VAL A 104 8.66 -12.51 4.49
N LEU A 105 7.80 -12.04 3.57
CA LEU A 105 7.57 -12.71 2.30
C LEU A 105 8.80 -12.66 1.37
N LYS A 106 9.58 -11.59 1.36
CA LYS A 106 10.83 -11.51 0.60
C LYS A 106 11.81 -12.59 1.01
N TYR A 107 12.01 -12.77 2.32
CA TYR A 107 12.87 -13.83 2.83
C TYR A 107 12.32 -15.24 2.61
N ALA A 108 11.00 -15.40 2.64
CA ALA A 108 10.36 -16.68 2.41
C ALA A 108 10.46 -17.14 0.94
N PHE A 109 10.29 -16.21 0.00
CA PHE A 109 10.18 -16.54 -1.43
C PHE A 109 11.44 -16.30 -2.25
N THR A 110 12.32 -15.42 -1.83
CA THR A 110 13.62 -15.11 -2.47
C THR A 110 13.56 -15.13 -4.00
N ARG A 111 12.62 -14.41 -4.59
CA ARG A 111 12.40 -14.36 -6.05
C ARG A 111 13.42 -13.46 -6.73
N ALA A 112 13.98 -13.90 -7.86
CA ALA A 112 14.86 -13.08 -8.69
C ALA A 112 14.11 -11.88 -9.32
N ARG A 113 14.81 -10.74 -9.40
CA ARG A 113 14.27 -9.50 -10.03
C ARG A 113 14.41 -9.56 -11.54
N PRO A 114 13.59 -8.79 -12.31
CA PRO A 114 13.76 -8.68 -13.76
C PRO A 114 15.16 -8.23 -14.19
N ILE A 115 15.83 -7.38 -13.41
CA ILE A 115 17.21 -6.94 -13.68
C ILE A 115 18.24 -8.05 -13.46
N GLN A 116 17.92 -9.07 -12.68
CA GLN A 116 18.82 -10.19 -12.36
C GLN A 116 18.68 -11.37 -13.33
N GLY A 117 17.62 -11.39 -14.15
CA GLY A 117 17.37 -12.45 -15.12
C GLY A 117 16.07 -12.26 -15.89
N ASN A 118 15.81 -13.16 -16.84
CA ASN A 118 14.62 -13.10 -17.69
C ASN A 118 13.54 -14.13 -17.29
N ASP A 119 13.82 -14.97 -16.29
CA ASP A 119 12.87 -15.98 -15.84
C ASP A 119 12.02 -15.48 -14.68
N PRO A 120 10.72 -15.19 -14.90
CA PRO A 120 9.81 -14.75 -13.85
C PRO A 120 9.45 -15.88 -12.88
N ASN A 121 9.83 -17.13 -13.15
CA ASN A 121 9.61 -18.28 -12.29
C ASN A 121 10.85 -18.64 -11.43
N ALA A 122 11.87 -17.79 -11.42
CA ALA A 122 13.06 -17.98 -10.59
C ALA A 122 12.75 -17.64 -9.11
N TRP A 123 12.08 -18.58 -8.42
CA TRP A 123 11.75 -18.52 -6.99
C TRP A 123 12.77 -19.30 -6.17
N PHE A 124 12.87 -18.98 -4.88
CA PHE A 124 13.71 -19.68 -3.89
C PHE A 124 15.20 -19.68 -4.24
N GLN A 125 15.67 -18.57 -4.81
CA GLN A 125 17.07 -18.41 -5.26
C GLN A 125 18.03 -18.16 -4.10
N GLY A 126 17.52 -17.84 -2.90
CA GLY A 126 18.34 -17.44 -1.76
C GLY A 126 19.07 -16.09 -1.96
N GLY A 127 20.01 -15.78 -1.07
CA GLY A 127 20.89 -14.62 -1.20
C GLY A 127 20.14 -13.27 -1.33
N SER A 128 20.50 -12.47 -2.33
CA SER A 128 19.99 -11.11 -2.55
C SER A 128 18.76 -11.04 -3.49
N HIS A 129 17.99 -12.11 -3.61
CA HIS A 129 16.86 -12.22 -4.51
C HIS A 129 15.56 -11.87 -3.79
N TYR A 130 15.23 -10.58 -3.65
CA TYR A 130 14.09 -10.05 -2.88
C TYR A 130 13.12 -9.28 -3.76
N SER A 131 12.63 -9.93 -4.86
CA SER A 131 11.69 -9.31 -5.77
C SER A 131 10.26 -9.35 -5.21
N PHE A 132 9.84 -10.47 -4.66
CA PHE A 132 8.45 -10.66 -4.23
C PHE A 132 8.26 -10.50 -2.72
N PRO A 133 7.26 -9.73 -2.31
CA PRO A 133 6.48 -8.75 -3.05
C PRO A 133 7.19 -7.38 -3.12
N SER A 134 6.60 -6.41 -3.86
CA SER A 134 7.10 -5.03 -3.86
C SER A 134 6.77 -4.34 -2.53
N GLY A 135 7.80 -4.13 -1.69
CA GLY A 135 7.64 -3.50 -0.39
C GLY A 135 7.27 -2.02 -0.48
N GLU A 136 7.81 -1.28 -1.49
CA GLU A 136 7.48 0.13 -1.68
C GLU A 136 6.02 0.31 -2.08
N VAL A 137 5.55 -0.44 -3.07
CA VAL A 137 4.13 -0.42 -3.47
C VAL A 137 3.23 -0.80 -2.29
N ALA A 138 3.63 -1.80 -1.48
CA ALA A 138 2.88 -2.19 -0.28
C ALA A 138 2.80 -1.03 0.73
N THR A 139 3.91 -0.35 0.99
CA THR A 139 3.95 0.78 1.92
C THR A 139 3.12 1.96 1.41
N VAL A 140 3.28 2.36 0.14
CA VAL A 140 2.52 3.49 -0.44
C VAL A 140 1.03 3.19 -0.42
N SER A 141 0.60 1.98 -0.81
CA SER A 141 -0.81 1.56 -0.75
C SER A 141 -1.34 1.56 0.69
N ALA A 142 -0.51 1.12 1.65
CA ALA A 142 -0.89 1.09 3.06
C ALA A 142 -1.09 2.49 3.63
N VAL A 143 -0.28 3.48 3.22
CA VAL A 143 -0.45 4.88 3.65
C VAL A 143 -1.74 5.47 3.10
N VAL A 144 -2.03 5.31 1.81
CA VAL A 144 -3.18 6.00 1.18
C VAL A 144 -4.53 5.38 1.52
N THR A 145 -4.58 4.07 1.76
CA THR A 145 -5.85 3.36 1.99
C THR A 145 -6.65 3.89 3.20
N PRO A 146 -6.08 4.16 4.39
CA PRO A 146 -6.81 4.73 5.51
C PRO A 146 -7.44 6.09 5.19
N PHE A 147 -6.76 6.96 4.42
CA PHE A 147 -7.32 8.24 4.00
C PHE A 147 -8.52 8.06 3.07
N ILE A 148 -8.43 7.10 2.12
CA ILE A 148 -9.56 6.79 1.24
C ILE A 148 -10.75 6.31 2.07
N PHE A 149 -10.55 5.38 3.00
CA PHE A 149 -11.62 4.87 3.86
C PHE A 149 -12.25 5.96 4.75
N ALA A 150 -11.43 6.89 5.25
CA ALA A 150 -11.87 7.95 6.13
C ALA A 150 -12.66 9.05 5.42
N TYR A 151 -12.34 9.35 4.16
CA TYR A 151 -12.82 10.56 3.50
C TYR A 151 -13.68 10.32 2.25
N GLN A 152 -13.76 9.11 1.68
CA GLN A 152 -14.42 8.85 0.41
C GLN A 152 -15.91 9.26 0.33
N GLU A 153 -16.63 9.22 1.44
CA GLU A 153 -18.05 9.60 1.47
C GLU A 153 -18.26 11.12 1.38
N ARG A 154 -17.32 11.90 1.92
CA ARG A 154 -17.41 13.38 1.96
C ARG A 154 -16.63 14.03 0.83
N GLN A 155 -15.53 13.43 0.42
CA GLN A 155 -14.60 13.95 -0.59
C GLN A 155 -14.19 12.85 -1.57
N PRO A 156 -15.03 12.54 -2.58
CA PRO A 156 -14.71 11.48 -3.55
C PRO A 156 -13.37 11.67 -4.26
N ALA A 157 -12.87 12.92 -4.34
CA ALA A 157 -11.56 13.23 -4.92
C ALA A 157 -10.38 12.56 -4.17
N VAL A 158 -10.59 12.06 -2.94
CA VAL A 158 -9.57 11.32 -2.18
C VAL A 158 -9.09 10.06 -2.92
N TRP A 159 -9.90 9.51 -3.82
CA TRP A 159 -9.51 8.38 -4.68
C TRP A 159 -8.35 8.72 -5.62
N ALA A 160 -8.05 10.01 -5.85
CA ALA A 160 -6.87 10.42 -6.60
C ALA A 160 -5.56 10.01 -5.91
N LEU A 161 -5.58 9.73 -4.62
CA LEU A 161 -4.41 9.20 -3.89
C LEU A 161 -3.95 7.84 -4.43
N GLU A 162 -4.84 7.05 -5.05
CA GLU A 162 -4.45 5.79 -5.71
C GLU A 162 -3.49 5.98 -6.89
N ALA A 163 -3.37 7.19 -7.42
CA ALA A 163 -2.35 7.49 -8.42
C ALA A 163 -0.91 7.32 -7.87
N LEU A 164 -0.71 7.44 -6.56
CA LEU A 164 0.60 7.32 -5.93
C LEU A 164 1.14 5.88 -5.95
N PRO A 165 0.43 4.86 -5.43
CA PRO A 165 0.89 3.48 -5.54
C PRO A 165 0.90 2.97 -6.98
N LEU A 166 0.01 3.44 -7.87
CA LEU A 166 0.03 3.09 -9.28
C LEU A 166 1.28 3.65 -9.98
N TYR A 167 1.63 4.90 -9.70
CA TYR A 167 2.88 5.48 -10.20
C TYR A 167 4.10 4.69 -9.72
N ASP A 168 4.17 4.39 -8.41
CA ASP A 168 5.29 3.62 -7.86
C ASP A 168 5.36 2.23 -8.50
N ALA A 169 4.24 1.53 -8.65
CA ALA A 169 4.17 0.23 -9.29
C ALA A 169 4.77 0.26 -10.72
N ILE A 170 4.37 1.25 -11.54
CA ILE A 170 4.90 1.43 -12.90
C ILE A 170 6.39 1.75 -12.84
N ALA A 171 6.81 2.66 -11.99
CA ALA A 171 8.20 3.07 -11.85
C ALA A 171 9.09 1.89 -11.41
N ARG A 172 8.61 1.04 -10.49
CA ARG A 172 9.32 -0.19 -10.06
C ARG A 172 9.49 -1.21 -11.19
N MET A 173 8.50 -1.35 -12.06
CA MET A 173 8.61 -2.20 -13.25
C MET A 173 9.54 -1.59 -14.29
N LYS A 174 9.51 -0.27 -14.50
CA LYS A 174 10.41 0.45 -15.42
C LYS A 174 11.89 0.31 -15.07
N VAL A 175 12.23 0.36 -13.80
CA VAL A 175 13.62 0.13 -13.35
C VAL A 175 13.95 -1.35 -13.16
N GLN A 176 13.09 -2.27 -13.62
CA GLN A 176 13.27 -3.73 -13.55
C GLN A 176 13.55 -4.25 -12.12
N ALA A 177 13.01 -3.57 -11.13
CA ALA A 177 13.14 -3.99 -9.73
C ALA A 177 12.15 -5.07 -9.35
N HIS A 178 10.98 -5.08 -9.99
CA HIS A 178 9.87 -5.98 -9.68
C HIS A 178 9.14 -6.45 -10.93
N TRP A 179 8.57 -7.66 -10.86
CA TRP A 179 7.63 -8.20 -11.82
C TRP A 179 6.22 -7.65 -11.60
N GLN A 180 5.32 -7.83 -12.56
CA GLN A 180 3.93 -7.39 -12.46
C GLN A 180 3.22 -8.01 -11.26
N THR A 181 3.39 -9.30 -11.04
CA THR A 181 2.80 -9.99 -9.88
C THR A 181 3.38 -9.53 -8.55
N ASP A 182 4.65 -9.09 -8.50
CA ASP A 182 5.26 -8.54 -7.28
C ASP A 182 4.62 -7.22 -6.86
N VAL A 183 4.33 -6.34 -7.83
CA VAL A 183 3.68 -5.05 -7.56
C VAL A 183 2.20 -5.24 -7.24
N LEU A 184 1.50 -6.16 -7.90
CA LEU A 184 0.11 -6.52 -7.56
C LEU A 184 -0.01 -7.08 -6.15
N ALA A 185 0.91 -7.98 -5.77
CA ALA A 185 0.95 -8.52 -4.41
C ALA A 185 1.25 -7.43 -3.39
N GLY A 186 2.20 -6.53 -3.68
CA GLY A 186 2.49 -5.37 -2.85
C GLY A 186 1.27 -4.49 -2.65
N PHE A 187 0.58 -4.14 -3.73
CA PHE A 187 -0.66 -3.36 -3.69
C PHE A 187 -1.74 -4.04 -2.84
N ALA A 188 -1.95 -5.35 -3.03
CA ALA A 188 -2.93 -6.11 -2.26
C ALA A 188 -2.59 -6.15 -0.76
N ILE A 189 -1.32 -6.37 -0.40
CA ILE A 189 -0.85 -6.36 0.99
C ILE A 189 -1.06 -4.99 1.63
N GLY A 190 -0.66 -3.91 0.94
CA GLY A 190 -0.82 -2.55 1.45
C GLY A 190 -2.27 -2.17 1.65
N THR A 191 -3.12 -2.42 0.65
CA THR A 191 -4.57 -2.16 0.74
C THR A 191 -5.22 -3.00 1.86
N ALA A 192 -4.86 -4.27 2.01
CA ALA A 192 -5.38 -5.12 3.07
C ALA A 192 -4.96 -4.62 4.47
N ALA A 193 -3.70 -4.20 4.62
CA ALA A 193 -3.19 -3.61 5.86
C ALA A 193 -3.91 -2.30 6.19
N GLY A 194 -4.11 -1.42 5.20
CA GLY A 194 -4.84 -0.16 5.35
C GLY A 194 -6.31 -0.36 5.71
N ALA A 195 -6.99 -1.32 5.06
CA ALA A 195 -8.35 -1.69 5.40
C ALA A 195 -8.44 -2.23 6.84
N TYR A 196 -7.54 -3.12 7.23
CA TYR A 196 -7.48 -3.66 8.57
C TYR A 196 -7.27 -2.56 9.63
N ALA A 197 -6.31 -1.66 9.42
CA ALA A 197 -6.06 -0.53 10.30
C ALA A 197 -7.25 0.43 10.38
N SER A 198 -8.02 0.58 9.30
CA SER A 198 -9.22 1.43 9.24
C SER A 198 -10.40 0.85 10.01
N TRP A 199 -10.50 -0.47 10.15
CA TRP A 199 -11.60 -1.13 10.88
C TRP A 199 -11.38 -1.21 12.39
N ARG A 200 -10.16 -1.02 12.86
CA ARG A 200 -9.82 -1.05 14.29
C ARG A 200 -9.23 0.29 14.72
N LYS A 201 -9.19 0.54 16.03
CA LYS A 201 -8.44 1.68 16.58
C LYS A 201 -6.94 1.35 16.50
N SER A 202 -6.12 2.37 16.15
CA SER A 202 -4.67 2.22 16.16
C SER A 202 -4.17 1.77 17.53
N PRO A 203 -3.30 0.75 17.61
CA PRO A 203 -2.68 0.34 18.87
C PRO A 203 -1.61 1.32 19.35
N LEU A 204 -1.07 2.16 18.46
CA LEU A 204 -0.04 3.12 18.81
C LEU A 204 -0.65 4.28 19.60
N VAL A 205 -0.07 4.58 20.72
CA VAL A 205 -0.42 5.72 21.57
C VAL A 205 0.82 6.60 21.69
N LEU A 206 0.73 7.80 21.14
CA LEU A 206 1.73 8.84 21.35
C LEU A 206 1.12 9.95 22.19
N GLY A 207 1.71 10.21 23.35
CA GLY A 207 1.40 11.36 24.19
C GLY A 207 2.54 12.36 24.11
N VAL A 208 2.28 13.58 23.64
CA VAL A 208 3.22 14.70 23.73
C VAL A 208 2.91 15.45 25.03
N MET A 209 3.85 15.45 25.95
CA MET A 209 3.78 16.17 27.22
C MET A 209 4.76 17.35 27.23
N PRO A 210 4.57 18.38 28.05
CA PRO A 210 5.44 19.58 28.06
C PRO A 210 6.94 19.29 28.24
N HIS A 211 7.29 18.12 28.77
CA HIS A 211 8.69 17.72 29.05
C HIS A 211 9.04 16.34 28.53
N GLY A 212 8.26 15.75 27.63
CA GLY A 212 8.55 14.42 27.09
C GLY A 212 7.55 13.89 26.07
N VAL A 213 7.94 12.80 25.43
CA VAL A 213 7.10 12.04 24.52
C VAL A 213 6.87 10.67 25.11
N PHE A 214 5.62 10.26 25.25
CA PHE A 214 5.25 8.90 25.63
C PHE A 214 4.85 8.12 24.38
N VAL A 215 5.49 6.99 24.16
CA VAL A 215 5.14 6.04 23.12
C VAL A 215 4.70 4.74 23.78
N GLY A 216 3.49 4.30 23.51
CA GLY A 216 2.94 3.08 24.10
C GLY A 216 2.08 2.31 23.11
N ILE A 217 1.78 1.05 23.48
CA ILE A 217 0.84 0.20 22.75
C ILE A 217 -0.37 -0.04 23.67
N ARG A 218 -1.57 0.25 23.18
CA ARG A 218 -2.82 -0.05 23.88
C ARG A 218 -3.48 -1.27 23.23
N SER A 219 -3.59 -2.35 23.98
CA SER A 219 -4.40 -3.51 23.61
C SER A 219 -5.66 -3.54 24.48
N VAL A 220 -6.82 -3.74 23.86
CA VAL A 220 -8.09 -3.98 24.55
C VAL A 220 -8.45 -5.43 24.22
N PHE A 221 -8.48 -6.26 25.27
CA PHE A 221 -8.87 -7.67 25.20
C PHE A 221 -10.40 -7.78 25.42
#